data_608e32ce1564c647bf2ffb327ab359dd
#
_entry.id   608e32ce1564c647bf2ffb327ab359dd
#
_cell.length_a   1.000
_cell.length_b   1.000
_cell.length_c   1.000
_cell.angle_alpha   90.00
_cell.angle_beta   90.00
_cell.angle_gamma   90.00
#
_symmetry.space_group_name_H-M   'P 1'
#
loop_
_entity.id
_entity.type
_entity.pdbx_description
1 polymer ?
#
loop_
_entity_poly.entity_id
_entity_poly.type
_entity_poly.pdbx_seq_one_letter_code
_entity_poly.pdbx_strand_id
1 'polypeptide(L)'
;MLLLIYKTFFLFITLGDCILKLSILDYVPIFEGRTATQALNHTVELAQLAEQLNYTRYWVAEHHQVFSVASSSPEMIMMSLLENTSSIQIGSGGIMLPHYSAYKVAEVFKTMEARHPSRVNLGTGHSKSYNNVNKALNEHKTIPVDYENQIDDLIAYFNSDSDNDINHQYKDVYAMPLINTKPNMFILGTSKKSASLAAIRGLPFVIANMGQDKEQIKSVISYYRSSFKAQHPLHHPYVIMASFVITAVNKYLRQDLANAFHLWLLRIGYLDQPKFYPSVDYAKQKSFSSREIEKMNQHNHRVIVGSANEVISKLKGMMTDFDVDEMMIQPHVYGEDNRKQLIQLLATANFKHK
;
A
#
# COMPACT_ATOMS: atom_id res chain seq x y z
N MET A 1 17.06 -37.94 30.61
CA MET A 1 16.06 -37.05 31.28
C MET A 1 16.23 -35.58 30.95
N LEU A 2 17.41 -35.08 30.64
CA LEU A 2 17.63 -33.67 30.22
C LEU A 2 17.18 -33.36 28.77
N LEU A 3 17.19 -34.33 27.88
CA LEU A 3 16.78 -34.13 26.46
C LEU A 3 15.25 -34.00 26.24
N LEU A 4 14.43 -34.51 27.20
CA LEU A 4 12.97 -34.36 27.12
C LEU A 4 12.50 -32.97 27.60
N ILE A 5 13.24 -32.33 28.50
CA ILE A 5 12.89 -31.00 29.03
C ILE A 5 13.13 -29.93 27.97
N TYR A 6 14.17 -30.05 27.12
CA TYR A 6 14.43 -29.11 26.04
C TYR A 6 13.39 -29.15 24.90
N LYS A 7 12.84 -30.33 24.60
CA LYS A 7 11.77 -30.44 23.58
C LYS A 7 10.42 -29.85 24.05
N THR A 8 10.13 -29.95 25.35
CA THR A 8 8.88 -29.40 25.92
C THR A 8 8.95 -27.89 26.09
N PHE A 9 10.15 -27.32 26.33
CA PHE A 9 10.33 -25.87 26.41
C PHE A 9 10.29 -25.17 25.02
N PHE A 10 10.72 -25.85 23.95
CA PHE A 10 10.62 -25.34 22.57
C PHE A 10 9.20 -25.41 22.00
N LEU A 11 8.32 -26.27 22.54
CA LEU A 11 6.92 -26.36 22.10
C LEU A 11 6.00 -25.35 22.78
N PHE A 12 6.42 -24.70 23.87
CA PHE A 12 5.66 -23.64 24.55
C PHE A 12 6.00 -22.21 24.06
N ILE A 13 7.04 -22.05 23.23
CA ILE A 13 7.40 -20.75 22.62
C ILE A 13 6.64 -20.49 21.29
N THR A 14 5.90 -21.46 20.77
CA THR A 14 5.21 -21.36 19.47
C THR A 14 3.74 -20.95 19.51
N LEU A 15 3.23 -20.50 20.65
CA LEU A 15 1.88 -19.95 20.81
C LEU A 15 1.87 -18.60 21.56
N GLY A 16 2.92 -17.83 21.46
CA GLY A 16 2.87 -16.40 21.72
C GLY A 16 2.08 -15.77 20.57
N ASP A 17 0.90 -15.23 20.86
CA ASP A 17 0.10 -14.46 19.91
C ASP A 17 0.97 -13.36 19.31
N CYS A 18 1.48 -13.61 18.09
CA CYS A 18 2.34 -12.67 17.39
C CYS A 18 1.51 -11.43 17.06
N ILE A 19 1.93 -10.27 17.54
CA ILE A 19 1.29 -9.00 17.18
C ILE A 19 1.37 -8.88 15.65
N LEU A 20 0.20 -8.73 15.03
CA LEU A 20 0.08 -8.54 13.60
C LEU A 20 0.79 -7.23 13.20
N LYS A 21 1.75 -7.31 12.28
CA LYS A 21 2.32 -6.10 11.68
C LYS A 21 1.27 -5.44 10.80
N LEU A 22 0.83 -4.25 11.21
CA LEU A 22 -0.16 -3.45 10.50
C LEU A 22 0.47 -2.21 9.88
N SER A 23 0.08 -1.95 8.63
CA SER A 23 0.42 -0.75 7.88
C SER A 23 -0.81 -0.13 7.24
N ILE A 24 -0.70 1.09 6.74
CA ILE A 24 -1.79 1.83 6.10
C ILE A 24 -1.42 2.17 4.67
N LEU A 25 -2.39 2.02 3.75
CA LEU A 25 -2.37 2.59 2.41
C LEU A 25 -3.53 3.59 2.28
N ASP A 26 -3.19 4.85 2.11
CA ASP A 26 -4.16 5.94 2.00
C ASP A 26 -4.36 6.37 0.54
N TYR A 27 -5.62 6.51 0.15
CA TYR A 27 -6.03 7.06 -1.15
C TYR A 27 -6.31 8.57 -1.08
N VAL A 28 -6.24 9.17 0.10
CA VAL A 28 -6.54 10.60 0.34
C VAL A 28 -7.93 11.00 -0.19
N PRO A 29 -9.02 10.39 0.33
CA PRO A 29 -10.36 10.65 -0.18
C PRO A 29 -10.81 12.08 0.10
N ILE A 30 -11.43 12.70 -0.90
CA ILE A 30 -12.10 14.00 -0.78
C ILE A 30 -13.59 13.71 -0.52
N PHE A 31 -14.05 13.98 0.70
CA PHE A 31 -15.43 13.75 1.09
C PHE A 31 -16.36 14.86 0.57
N GLU A 32 -17.63 14.53 0.42
CA GLU A 32 -18.67 15.53 0.14
C GLU A 32 -18.61 16.67 1.16
N GLY A 33 -18.64 17.92 0.69
CA GLY A 33 -18.50 19.11 1.52
C GLY A 33 -17.07 19.40 2.00
N ARG A 34 -16.05 18.70 1.48
CA ARG A 34 -14.63 18.94 1.79
C ARG A 34 -13.86 19.38 0.55
N THR A 35 -12.77 20.10 0.81
CA THR A 35 -11.79 20.53 -0.20
C THR A 35 -10.61 19.55 -0.25
N ALA A 36 -9.82 19.60 -1.33
CA ALA A 36 -8.56 18.85 -1.43
C ALA A 36 -7.58 19.24 -0.31
N THR A 37 -7.52 20.53 0.08
CA THR A 37 -6.71 20.99 1.21
C THR A 37 -7.08 20.29 2.52
N GLN A 38 -8.38 20.17 2.80
CA GLN A 38 -8.84 19.48 4.01
C GLN A 38 -8.52 17.97 3.96
N ALA A 39 -8.65 17.33 2.79
CA ALA A 39 -8.28 15.92 2.62
C ALA A 39 -6.78 15.69 2.84
N LEU A 40 -5.91 16.57 2.31
CA LEU A 40 -4.46 16.50 2.51
C LEU A 40 -4.07 16.74 3.98
N ASN A 41 -4.67 17.72 4.64
CA ASN A 41 -4.44 17.96 6.07
C ASN A 41 -4.87 16.76 6.94
N HIS A 42 -6.03 16.18 6.62
CA HIS A 42 -6.50 14.98 7.31
C HIS A 42 -5.55 13.79 7.14
N THR A 43 -4.93 13.63 5.96
CA THR A 43 -3.92 12.59 5.71
C THR A 43 -2.71 12.76 6.63
N VAL A 44 -2.25 13.99 6.86
CA VAL A 44 -1.18 14.28 7.84
C VAL A 44 -1.62 13.88 9.25
N GLU A 45 -2.81 14.32 9.70
CA GLU A 45 -3.34 13.95 11.02
C GLU A 45 -3.48 12.43 11.20
N LEU A 46 -3.91 11.73 10.15
CA LEU A 46 -4.07 10.28 10.18
C LEU A 46 -2.72 9.56 10.26
N ALA A 47 -1.69 10.06 9.57
CA ALA A 47 -0.33 9.51 9.65
C ALA A 47 0.29 9.73 11.04
N GLN A 48 0.10 10.89 11.65
CA GLN A 48 0.51 11.17 13.03
C GLN A 48 -0.18 10.23 14.02
N LEU A 49 -1.48 10.01 13.86
CA LEU A 49 -2.23 9.07 14.68
C LEU A 49 -1.74 7.62 14.46
N ALA A 50 -1.45 7.23 13.22
CA ALA A 50 -0.91 5.91 12.90
C ALA A 50 0.46 5.67 13.56
N GLU A 51 1.32 6.70 13.59
CA GLU A 51 2.60 6.67 14.31
C GLU A 51 2.40 6.43 15.82
N GLN A 52 1.51 7.20 16.46
CA GLN A 52 1.16 7.05 17.88
C GLN A 52 0.59 5.66 18.21
N LEU A 53 -0.09 5.04 17.26
CA LEU A 53 -0.68 3.71 17.37
C LEU A 53 0.28 2.57 16.97
N ASN A 54 1.55 2.88 16.69
CA ASN A 54 2.59 1.94 16.30
C ASN A 54 2.28 1.15 15.02
N TYR A 55 1.64 1.76 14.04
CA TYR A 55 1.60 1.21 12.68
C TYR A 55 3.01 1.19 12.08
N THR A 56 3.34 0.14 11.34
CA THR A 56 4.69 -0.06 10.80
C THR A 56 5.02 0.99 9.73
N ARG A 57 4.05 1.28 8.85
CA ARG A 57 4.21 2.27 7.77
C ARG A 57 2.89 2.92 7.36
N TYR A 58 3.01 4.08 6.75
CA TYR A 58 1.93 4.81 6.14
C TYR A 58 2.29 5.15 4.69
N TRP A 59 1.57 4.58 3.74
CA TRP A 59 1.80 4.77 2.32
C TRP A 59 0.66 5.54 1.67
N VAL A 60 0.98 6.26 0.60
CA VAL A 60 0.02 6.99 -0.22
C VAL A 60 -0.02 6.38 -1.62
N ALA A 61 -1.23 6.14 -2.13
CA ALA A 61 -1.42 5.62 -3.48
C ALA A 61 -1.27 6.74 -4.53
N GLU A 62 -0.97 6.37 -5.78
CA GLU A 62 -1.00 7.28 -6.92
C GLU A 62 -2.25 7.04 -7.76
N HIS A 63 -3.10 8.08 -7.88
CA HIS A 63 -4.31 8.03 -8.70
C HIS A 63 -4.49 9.30 -9.51
N HIS A 64 -4.60 9.15 -10.83
CA HIS A 64 -4.84 10.24 -11.75
C HIS A 64 -6.29 10.22 -12.25
N GLN A 65 -6.88 11.40 -12.42
CA GLN A 65 -8.24 11.59 -12.92
C GLN A 65 -9.31 10.80 -12.12
N VAL A 66 -9.07 10.61 -10.83
CA VAL A 66 -10.06 10.12 -9.86
C VAL A 66 -10.48 11.31 -9.01
N PHE A 67 -11.64 11.92 -9.31
CA PHE A 67 -12.04 13.22 -8.75
C PHE A 67 -12.24 13.19 -7.23
N SER A 68 -12.61 12.04 -6.69
CA SER A 68 -12.88 11.84 -5.27
C SER A 68 -11.65 11.56 -4.42
N VAL A 69 -10.42 11.70 -4.96
CA VAL A 69 -9.17 11.52 -4.21
C VAL A 69 -8.14 12.61 -4.57
N ALA A 70 -7.26 12.95 -3.64
CA ALA A 70 -6.25 14.00 -3.81
C ALA A 70 -4.82 13.45 -3.99
N SER A 71 -4.66 12.15 -4.29
CA SER A 71 -3.37 11.45 -4.30
C SER A 71 -2.73 11.33 -5.69
N SER A 72 -2.71 12.41 -6.48
CA SER A 72 -2.11 12.38 -7.82
C SER A 72 -0.58 12.56 -7.84
N SER A 73 0.01 13.06 -6.76
CA SER A 73 1.46 13.27 -6.62
C SER A 73 1.90 12.74 -5.25
N PRO A 74 2.02 11.43 -5.09
CA PRO A 74 2.30 10.81 -3.80
C PRO A 74 3.63 11.28 -3.20
N GLU A 75 4.65 11.58 -3.99
CA GLU A 75 5.95 12.07 -3.54
C GLU A 75 5.85 13.42 -2.81
N MET A 76 4.97 14.32 -3.25
CA MET A 76 4.73 15.60 -2.57
C MET A 76 4.00 15.41 -1.24
N ILE A 77 3.05 14.48 -1.20
CA ILE A 77 2.33 14.13 0.04
C ILE A 77 3.28 13.42 1.00
N MET A 78 4.10 12.48 0.51
CA MET A 78 5.11 11.80 1.31
C MET A 78 6.06 12.78 2.00
N MET A 79 6.55 13.81 1.30
CA MET A 79 7.40 14.83 1.91
C MET A 79 6.69 15.55 3.05
N SER A 80 5.41 15.94 2.85
CA SER A 80 4.60 16.53 3.92
C SER A 80 4.42 15.59 5.12
N LEU A 81 4.20 14.28 4.87
CA LEU A 81 4.08 13.28 5.95
C LEU A 81 5.39 13.10 6.71
N LEU A 82 6.52 13.03 6.01
CA LEU A 82 7.86 12.89 6.59
C LEU A 82 8.20 14.07 7.52
N GLU A 83 7.86 15.30 7.12
CA GLU A 83 8.07 16.51 7.92
C GLU A 83 7.16 16.58 9.16
N ASN A 84 6.01 15.92 9.15
CA ASN A 84 5.03 15.95 10.23
C ASN A 84 4.97 14.69 11.10
N THR A 85 5.88 13.72 10.85
CA THR A 85 6.05 12.49 11.64
C THR A 85 7.53 12.27 11.96
N SER A 86 7.85 11.40 12.92
CA SER A 86 9.23 11.25 13.44
C SER A 86 9.84 9.87 13.24
N SER A 87 9.03 8.80 13.22
CA SER A 87 9.51 7.41 13.26
C SER A 87 8.84 6.47 12.27
N ILE A 88 7.56 6.69 11.95
CA ILE A 88 6.81 5.82 11.05
C ILE A 88 7.44 5.84 9.64
N GLN A 89 7.47 4.68 8.99
CA GLN A 89 7.91 4.55 7.60
C GLN A 89 6.89 5.19 6.66
N ILE A 90 7.32 6.11 5.80
CA ILE A 90 6.45 6.78 4.83
C ILE A 90 6.78 6.29 3.42
N GLY A 91 5.76 6.02 2.62
CA GLY A 91 6.00 5.49 1.29
C GLY A 91 4.90 5.72 0.26
N SER A 92 5.19 5.28 -0.96
CA SER A 92 4.25 5.23 -2.07
C SER A 92 3.70 3.82 -2.26
N GLY A 93 2.42 3.71 -2.59
CA GLY A 93 1.78 2.42 -2.81
C GLY A 93 0.92 2.37 -4.08
N GLY A 94 1.52 2.62 -5.25
CA GLY A 94 2.92 2.86 -5.61
C GLY A 94 3.04 3.86 -6.75
N ILE A 95 4.27 4.33 -6.94
CA ILE A 95 4.61 5.14 -8.11
C ILE A 95 4.32 4.35 -9.39
N MET A 96 3.61 4.96 -10.33
CA MET A 96 3.33 4.40 -11.66
C MET A 96 4.56 4.60 -12.55
N LEU A 97 5.65 3.91 -12.23
CA LEU A 97 7.01 4.13 -12.75
C LEU A 97 7.11 4.21 -14.28
N PRO A 98 6.34 3.43 -15.10
CA PRO A 98 6.42 3.55 -16.57
C PRO A 98 6.08 4.94 -17.12
N HIS A 99 5.40 5.79 -16.35
CA HIS A 99 5.08 7.15 -16.75
C HIS A 99 6.22 8.14 -16.51
N TYR A 100 7.24 7.76 -15.73
CA TYR A 100 8.31 8.65 -15.28
C TYR A 100 9.69 8.20 -15.77
N SER A 101 10.67 9.08 -15.60
CA SER A 101 12.09 8.73 -15.71
C SER A 101 12.55 8.08 -14.40
N ALA A 102 13.19 6.91 -14.46
CA ALA A 102 13.79 6.27 -13.30
C ALA A 102 14.81 7.20 -12.61
N TYR A 103 15.61 7.95 -13.41
CA TYR A 103 16.53 8.96 -12.92
C TYR A 103 15.83 10.02 -12.08
N LYS A 104 14.74 10.60 -12.59
CA LYS A 104 14.00 11.65 -11.85
C LYS A 104 13.35 11.12 -10.59
N VAL A 105 12.79 9.90 -10.64
CA VAL A 105 12.23 9.25 -9.44
C VAL A 105 13.34 9.00 -8.41
N ALA A 106 14.53 8.55 -8.83
CA ALA A 106 15.66 8.37 -7.95
C ALA A 106 16.06 9.67 -7.23
N GLU A 107 16.19 10.80 -7.95
CA GLU A 107 16.51 12.11 -7.35
C GLU A 107 15.47 12.55 -6.31
N VAL A 108 14.17 12.40 -6.63
CA VAL A 108 13.08 12.76 -5.71
C VAL A 108 13.17 11.94 -4.42
N PHE A 109 13.33 10.62 -4.53
CA PHE A 109 13.39 9.73 -3.37
C PHE A 109 14.70 9.88 -2.58
N LYS A 110 15.84 10.11 -3.25
CA LYS A 110 17.11 10.46 -2.57
C LYS A 110 17.01 11.79 -1.82
N THR A 111 16.29 12.77 -2.34
CA THR A 111 16.05 14.04 -1.65
C THR A 111 15.23 13.84 -0.36
N MET A 112 14.19 13.01 -0.40
CA MET A 112 13.42 12.66 0.81
C MET A 112 14.27 11.86 1.79
N GLU A 113 15.05 10.89 1.33
CA GLU A 113 15.91 10.05 2.15
C GLU A 113 17.05 10.86 2.82
N ALA A 114 17.63 11.84 2.10
CA ALA A 114 18.63 12.76 2.66
C ALA A 114 18.08 13.57 3.84
N ARG A 115 16.80 13.95 3.77
CA ARG A 115 16.11 14.72 4.80
C ARG A 115 15.61 13.84 5.96
N HIS A 116 15.19 12.59 5.65
CA HIS A 116 14.57 11.65 6.58
C HIS A 116 15.17 10.25 6.42
N PRO A 117 16.41 10.04 6.84
CA PRO A 117 17.15 8.80 6.60
C PRO A 117 16.43 7.56 7.13
N SER A 118 16.45 6.49 6.34
CA SER A 118 15.89 5.17 6.67
C SER A 118 14.37 5.12 6.90
N ARG A 119 13.65 6.19 6.53
CA ARG A 119 12.20 6.26 6.68
C ARG A 119 11.42 6.22 5.36
N VAL A 120 12.12 6.32 4.23
CA VAL A 120 11.50 6.44 2.91
C VAL A 120 11.31 5.08 2.25
N ASN A 121 10.08 4.80 1.80
CA ASN A 121 9.75 3.59 1.05
C ASN A 121 9.29 3.94 -0.36
N LEU A 122 9.95 3.38 -1.37
CA LEU A 122 9.55 3.48 -2.77
C LEU A 122 8.80 2.20 -3.18
N GLY A 123 7.49 2.21 -3.09
CA GLY A 123 6.66 1.20 -3.74
C GLY A 123 6.42 1.58 -5.20
N THR A 124 6.68 0.68 -6.14
CA THR A 124 6.48 0.90 -7.57
C THR A 124 5.53 -0.11 -8.18
N GLY A 125 4.72 0.36 -9.14
CA GLY A 125 3.83 -0.47 -9.94
C GLY A 125 3.96 -0.17 -11.43
N HIS A 126 3.44 -1.09 -12.26
CA HIS A 126 3.42 -0.94 -13.72
C HIS A 126 2.01 -0.70 -14.28
N SER A 127 1.05 -0.36 -13.42
CA SER A 127 -0.32 -0.09 -13.82
C SER A 127 -0.40 1.11 -14.76
N LYS A 128 -1.32 1.03 -15.71
CA LYS A 128 -1.65 2.15 -16.61
C LYS A 128 -2.84 2.91 -16.04
N SER A 129 -2.86 4.22 -16.23
CA SER A 129 -4.02 5.06 -15.96
C SER A 129 -4.99 5.06 -17.14
N TYR A 130 -5.99 5.96 -17.14
CA TYR A 130 -6.89 6.15 -18.27
C TYR A 130 -6.12 6.58 -19.53
N ASN A 131 -6.62 6.24 -20.71
CA ASN A 131 -5.91 6.46 -21.99
C ASN A 131 -5.42 7.91 -22.20
N ASN A 132 -6.24 8.90 -21.89
CA ASN A 132 -5.85 10.30 -22.05
C ASN A 132 -4.82 10.75 -21.00
N VAL A 133 -4.91 10.24 -19.78
CA VAL A 133 -3.90 10.44 -18.74
C VAL A 133 -2.57 9.82 -19.14
N ASN A 134 -2.60 8.59 -19.65
CA ASN A 134 -1.39 7.93 -20.17
C ASN A 134 -0.72 8.76 -21.28
N LYS A 135 -1.49 9.35 -22.18
CA LYS A 135 -0.95 10.26 -23.22
C LYS A 135 -0.32 11.51 -22.61
N ALA A 136 -1.00 12.15 -21.66
CA ALA A 136 -0.49 13.36 -21.00
C ALA A 136 0.79 13.08 -20.20
N LEU A 137 0.85 11.98 -19.45
CA LEU A 137 2.04 11.60 -18.68
C LEU A 137 3.22 11.15 -19.55
N ASN A 138 2.96 10.73 -20.79
CA ASN A 138 3.99 10.25 -21.73
C ASN A 138 4.16 11.15 -22.96
N GLU A 139 3.88 12.42 -22.83
CA GLU A 139 3.81 13.40 -23.92
C GLU A 139 4.99 13.35 -24.89
N HIS A 140 6.21 13.14 -24.40
CA HIS A 140 7.43 13.10 -25.21
C HIS A 140 8.04 11.70 -25.36
N LYS A 141 7.38 10.66 -24.85
CA LYS A 141 7.87 9.29 -24.96
C LYS A 141 7.40 8.66 -26.27
N THR A 142 8.32 8.44 -27.18
CA THR A 142 8.05 7.80 -28.50
C THR A 142 8.16 6.28 -28.43
N ILE A 143 8.90 5.74 -27.46
CA ILE A 143 9.14 4.31 -27.26
C ILE A 143 8.66 3.91 -25.87
N PRO A 144 7.90 2.80 -25.74
CA PRO A 144 7.55 2.28 -24.43
C PRO A 144 8.80 1.95 -23.61
N VAL A 145 8.84 2.41 -22.36
CA VAL A 145 9.93 2.10 -21.44
C VAL A 145 9.71 0.72 -20.84
N ASP A 146 10.75 -0.10 -20.82
CA ASP A 146 10.70 -1.39 -20.14
C ASP A 146 10.75 -1.18 -18.63
N TYR A 147 9.70 -1.61 -17.96
CA TYR A 147 9.56 -1.47 -16.50
C TYR A 147 10.67 -2.24 -15.74
N GLU A 148 11.11 -3.39 -16.25
CA GLU A 148 12.19 -4.18 -15.63
C GLU A 148 13.50 -3.41 -15.65
N ASN A 149 13.84 -2.80 -16.82
CA ASN A 149 15.01 -1.94 -16.95
C ASN A 149 14.94 -0.70 -16.05
N GLN A 150 13.75 -0.10 -15.89
CA GLN A 150 13.59 1.03 -14.97
C GLN A 150 13.84 0.64 -13.50
N ILE A 151 13.46 -0.58 -13.08
CA ILE A 151 13.76 -1.09 -11.75
C ILE A 151 15.27 -1.29 -11.57
N ASP A 152 15.95 -1.83 -12.59
CA ASP A 152 17.40 -2.01 -12.55
C ASP A 152 18.14 -0.67 -12.49
N ASP A 153 17.69 0.33 -13.27
CA ASP A 153 18.20 1.70 -13.21
C ASP A 153 18.00 2.31 -11.80
N LEU A 154 16.83 2.16 -11.17
CA LEU A 154 16.58 2.65 -9.81
C LEU A 154 17.52 2.00 -8.79
N ILE A 155 17.70 0.68 -8.86
CA ILE A 155 18.64 -0.04 -7.99
C ILE A 155 20.06 0.50 -8.18
N ALA A 156 20.49 0.71 -9.42
CA ALA A 156 21.79 1.28 -9.74
C ALA A 156 21.95 2.71 -9.19
N TYR A 157 20.96 3.61 -9.41
CA TYR A 157 21.00 4.97 -8.89
C TYR A 157 21.02 5.06 -7.36
N PHE A 158 20.36 4.13 -6.65
CA PHE A 158 20.41 4.10 -5.18
C PHE A 158 21.68 3.46 -4.61
N ASN A 159 22.42 2.70 -5.39
CA ASN A 159 23.68 2.09 -4.98
C ASN A 159 24.92 2.88 -5.45
N SER A 160 24.77 3.86 -6.34
CA SER A 160 25.87 4.56 -7.00
C SER A 160 26.77 5.42 -6.10
N ASP A 161 26.39 5.59 -4.83
CA ASP A 161 27.17 6.42 -3.89
C ASP A 161 28.37 5.67 -3.28
N SER A 162 28.45 4.33 -3.46
CA SER A 162 29.46 3.46 -2.84
C SER A 162 30.44 2.79 -3.81
N ASP A 163 30.11 2.65 -5.10
CA ASP A 163 30.92 1.91 -6.05
C ASP A 163 31.03 2.60 -7.42
N ASN A 164 32.26 2.63 -7.96
CA ASN A 164 32.59 3.22 -9.26
C ASN A 164 32.04 2.45 -10.47
N ASP A 165 31.42 1.29 -10.27
CA ASP A 165 30.84 0.45 -11.32
C ASP A 165 29.32 0.57 -11.39
N ILE A 166 28.86 1.72 -11.89
CA ILE A 166 27.43 1.92 -12.16
C ILE A 166 27.08 1.22 -13.46
N ASN A 167 26.44 0.06 -13.35
CA ASN A 167 25.98 -0.71 -14.49
C ASN A 167 24.53 -0.33 -14.86
N HIS A 168 24.32 0.89 -15.35
CA HIS A 168 23.06 1.32 -15.96
C HIS A 168 23.29 1.87 -17.38
N GLN A 169 22.20 2.08 -18.14
CA GLN A 169 22.31 2.48 -19.56
C GLN A 169 22.92 3.87 -19.78
N TYR A 170 22.98 4.73 -18.75
CA TYR A 170 23.59 6.06 -18.82
C TYR A 170 24.83 6.10 -17.94
N LYS A 171 26.01 5.83 -18.52
CA LYS A 171 27.28 5.91 -17.82
C LYS A 171 27.54 7.33 -17.30
N ASP A 172 28.20 7.42 -16.16
CA ASP A 172 28.62 8.68 -15.52
C ASP A 172 27.46 9.62 -15.14
N VAL A 173 26.21 9.11 -15.05
CA VAL A 173 25.06 9.87 -14.56
C VAL A 173 24.68 9.41 -13.15
N TYR A 174 24.77 10.31 -12.19
CA TYR A 174 24.47 10.07 -10.78
C TYR A 174 23.16 10.75 -10.39
N ALA A 175 22.28 10.06 -9.73
CA ALA A 175 21.10 10.67 -9.13
C ALA A 175 21.49 11.45 -7.87
N MET A 176 21.17 12.72 -7.83
CA MET A 176 21.53 13.63 -6.72
C MET A 176 20.36 13.79 -5.71
N PRO A 177 20.64 14.10 -4.43
CA PRO A 177 21.97 14.25 -3.81
C PRO A 177 22.68 12.90 -3.57
N LEU A 178 24.00 12.92 -3.36
CA LEU A 178 24.72 11.77 -2.83
C LEU A 178 24.39 11.60 -1.34
N ILE A 179 24.07 10.37 -0.92
CA ILE A 179 23.57 10.06 0.43
C ILE A 179 24.18 8.75 0.94
N ASN A 180 24.26 8.60 2.27
CA ASN A 180 24.83 7.41 2.90
C ASN A 180 23.80 6.30 3.19
N THR A 181 22.53 6.60 3.06
CA THR A 181 21.41 5.66 3.20
C THR A 181 20.65 5.58 1.88
N LYS A 182 19.72 4.65 1.74
CA LYS A 182 18.92 4.52 0.53
C LYS A 182 17.46 4.24 0.85
N PRO A 183 16.53 4.72 0.01
CA PRO A 183 15.12 4.38 0.13
C PRO A 183 14.92 2.86 0.03
N ASN A 184 13.99 2.32 0.84
CA ASN A 184 13.59 0.92 0.71
C ASN A 184 12.67 0.75 -0.50
N MET A 185 13.04 -0.11 -1.44
CA MET A 185 12.25 -0.39 -2.64
C MET A 185 11.30 -1.57 -2.41
N PHE A 186 10.11 -1.49 -3.03
CA PHE A 186 9.07 -2.52 -3.00
C PHE A 186 8.43 -2.66 -4.38
N ILE A 187 8.20 -3.89 -4.83
CA ILE A 187 7.52 -4.16 -6.10
C ILE A 187 6.05 -4.50 -5.84
N LEU A 188 5.15 -3.72 -6.44
CA LEU A 188 3.72 -3.95 -6.37
C LEU A 188 3.23 -4.74 -7.58
N GLY A 189 2.39 -5.74 -7.33
CA GLY A 189 1.78 -6.50 -8.41
C GLY A 189 0.90 -7.64 -7.94
N THR A 190 0.20 -8.26 -8.91
CA THR A 190 -0.75 -9.36 -8.65
C THR A 190 -0.47 -10.58 -9.54
N SER A 191 0.65 -10.59 -10.26
CA SER A 191 1.01 -11.62 -11.22
C SER A 191 2.33 -12.30 -10.88
N LYS A 192 2.54 -13.53 -11.41
CA LYS A 192 3.83 -14.22 -11.31
C LYS A 192 4.98 -13.42 -11.96
N LYS A 193 4.69 -12.62 -12.99
CA LYS A 193 5.70 -11.75 -13.60
C LYS A 193 6.21 -10.71 -12.60
N SER A 194 5.33 -10.02 -11.90
CA SER A 194 5.71 -9.05 -10.86
C SER A 194 6.40 -9.72 -9.67
N ALA A 195 5.94 -10.90 -9.28
CA ALA A 195 6.55 -11.72 -8.23
C ALA A 195 7.98 -12.14 -8.60
N SER A 196 8.21 -12.58 -9.85
CA SER A 196 9.53 -12.91 -10.39
C SER A 196 10.47 -11.72 -10.39
N LEU A 197 9.97 -10.56 -10.82
CA LEU A 197 10.73 -9.31 -10.86
C LEU A 197 11.26 -8.95 -9.45
N ALA A 198 10.40 -9.01 -8.44
CA ALA A 198 10.77 -8.76 -7.06
C ALA A 198 11.75 -9.81 -6.53
N ALA A 199 11.44 -11.09 -6.73
CA ALA A 199 12.21 -12.22 -6.20
C ALA A 199 13.66 -12.27 -6.72
N ILE A 200 13.85 -12.08 -8.02
CA ILE A 200 15.18 -12.14 -8.65
C ILE A 200 16.08 -10.99 -8.19
N ARG A 201 15.50 -9.84 -7.87
CA ARG A 201 16.19 -8.63 -7.39
C ARG A 201 16.28 -8.53 -5.86
N GLY A 202 15.82 -9.56 -5.14
CA GLY A 202 15.85 -9.57 -3.67
C GLY A 202 15.03 -8.44 -3.03
N LEU A 203 13.95 -8.00 -3.70
CA LEU A 203 13.07 -6.92 -3.22
C LEU A 203 11.81 -7.46 -2.56
N PRO A 204 11.24 -6.77 -1.55
CA PRO A 204 9.94 -7.09 -0.99
C PRO A 204 8.83 -7.02 -2.04
N PHE A 205 7.84 -7.91 -1.90
CA PHE A 205 6.70 -7.98 -2.79
C PHE A 205 5.42 -7.52 -2.10
N VAL A 206 4.65 -6.67 -2.77
CA VAL A 206 3.38 -6.15 -2.26
C VAL A 206 2.25 -6.60 -3.17
N ILE A 207 1.30 -7.36 -2.61
CA ILE A 207 0.14 -7.84 -3.33
C ILE A 207 -1.14 -7.25 -2.76
N ALA A 208 -2.01 -6.73 -3.63
CA ALA A 208 -3.32 -6.25 -3.21
C ALA A 208 -4.37 -7.35 -3.36
N ASN A 209 -5.18 -7.55 -2.31
CA ASN A 209 -6.38 -8.37 -2.38
C ASN A 209 -7.49 -7.58 -3.10
N MET A 210 -7.50 -7.68 -4.42
CA MET A 210 -8.45 -6.98 -5.30
C MET A 210 -9.58 -7.88 -5.78
N GLY A 211 -9.77 -9.04 -5.13
CA GLY A 211 -10.81 -9.98 -5.47
C GLY A 211 -10.38 -11.08 -6.44
N GLN A 212 -9.10 -11.32 -6.55
CA GLN A 212 -8.59 -12.48 -7.25
C GLN A 212 -8.97 -13.77 -6.50
N ASP A 213 -8.96 -14.87 -7.22
CA ASP A 213 -9.10 -16.20 -6.63
C ASP A 213 -8.00 -16.46 -5.59
N LYS A 214 -8.35 -17.11 -4.49
CA LYS A 214 -7.42 -17.39 -3.38
C LYS A 214 -6.24 -18.25 -3.81
N GLU A 215 -6.47 -19.25 -4.64
CA GLU A 215 -5.40 -20.14 -5.13
C GLU A 215 -4.46 -19.40 -6.08
N GLN A 216 -4.98 -18.44 -6.84
CA GLN A 216 -4.16 -17.55 -7.65
C GLN A 216 -3.23 -16.71 -6.77
N ILE A 217 -3.74 -16.08 -5.70
CA ILE A 217 -2.92 -15.29 -4.75
C ILE A 217 -1.85 -16.17 -4.12
N LYS A 218 -2.22 -17.36 -3.60
CA LYS A 218 -1.29 -18.33 -3.02
C LYS A 218 -0.19 -18.73 -4.00
N SER A 219 -0.58 -19.03 -5.24
CA SER A 219 0.37 -19.41 -6.30
C SER A 219 1.39 -18.31 -6.60
N VAL A 220 0.97 -17.04 -6.60
CA VAL A 220 1.86 -15.89 -6.83
C VAL A 220 2.83 -15.69 -5.66
N ILE A 221 2.34 -15.76 -4.41
CA ILE A 221 3.18 -15.59 -3.21
C ILE A 221 4.16 -16.76 -3.07
N SER A 222 3.70 -18.00 -3.24
CA SER A 222 4.56 -19.19 -3.21
C SER A 222 5.67 -19.14 -4.28
N TYR A 223 5.32 -18.66 -5.48
CA TYR A 223 6.31 -18.46 -6.55
C TYR A 223 7.34 -17.38 -6.17
N TYR A 224 6.92 -16.24 -5.59
CA TYR A 224 7.83 -15.21 -5.09
C TYR A 224 8.81 -15.79 -4.08
N ARG A 225 8.32 -16.50 -3.04
CA ARG A 225 9.14 -17.04 -1.97
C ARG A 225 10.13 -18.10 -2.46
N SER A 226 9.68 -19.00 -3.33
CA SER A 226 10.53 -20.07 -3.87
C SER A 226 11.59 -19.57 -4.87
N SER A 227 11.35 -18.42 -5.52
CA SER A 227 12.26 -17.83 -6.50
C SER A 227 13.14 -16.72 -5.91
N PHE A 228 12.97 -16.38 -4.63
CA PHE A 228 13.65 -15.26 -4.01
C PHE A 228 15.16 -15.46 -3.95
N LYS A 229 15.90 -14.45 -4.39
CA LYS A 229 17.36 -14.39 -4.30
C LYS A 229 17.74 -13.38 -3.22
N ALA A 230 18.35 -13.88 -2.14
CA ALA A 230 18.80 -13.02 -1.05
C ALA A 230 19.85 -12.02 -1.56
N GLN A 231 19.59 -10.73 -1.35
CA GLN A 231 20.51 -9.64 -1.64
C GLN A 231 20.51 -8.66 -0.45
N HIS A 232 21.64 -8.04 -0.20
CA HIS A 232 21.71 -7.01 0.83
C HIS A 232 20.85 -5.78 0.42
N PRO A 233 20.03 -5.19 1.34
CA PRO A 233 19.92 -5.52 2.77
C PRO A 233 18.90 -6.63 3.10
N LEU A 234 18.11 -7.12 2.14
CA LEU A 234 17.07 -8.11 2.39
C LEU A 234 17.61 -9.54 2.19
N HIS A 235 17.64 -10.30 3.28
CA HIS A 235 18.14 -11.68 3.27
C HIS A 235 17.04 -12.74 3.17
N HIS A 236 15.79 -12.37 3.41
CA HIS A 236 14.63 -13.25 3.39
C HIS A 236 13.48 -12.63 2.59
N PRO A 237 12.65 -13.45 1.91
CA PRO A 237 11.49 -12.93 1.21
C PRO A 237 10.54 -12.23 2.18
N TYR A 238 9.99 -11.09 1.78
CA TYR A 238 9.05 -10.31 2.56
C TYR A 238 7.82 -9.94 1.72
N VAL A 239 6.64 -10.30 2.22
CA VAL A 239 5.37 -10.09 1.51
C VAL A 239 4.46 -9.20 2.34
N ILE A 240 3.96 -8.14 1.71
CA ILE A 240 2.91 -7.28 2.26
C ILE A 240 1.62 -7.55 1.48
N MET A 241 0.49 -7.76 2.18
CA MET A 241 -0.82 -7.85 1.55
C MET A 241 -1.68 -6.66 1.89
N ALA A 242 -2.16 -5.93 0.86
CA ALA A 242 -3.06 -4.80 1.02
C ALA A 242 -4.52 -5.24 0.89
N SER A 243 -5.39 -4.77 1.81
CA SER A 243 -6.83 -5.06 1.78
C SER A 243 -7.65 -3.88 2.30
N PHE A 244 -8.80 -3.63 1.68
CA PHE A 244 -9.79 -2.69 2.22
C PHE A 244 -10.40 -3.26 3.49
N VAL A 245 -10.54 -2.41 4.51
CA VAL A 245 -11.14 -2.78 5.79
C VAL A 245 -12.17 -1.74 6.23
N ILE A 246 -13.26 -2.22 6.80
CA ILE A 246 -14.32 -1.38 7.35
C ILE A 246 -14.67 -1.89 8.73
N THR A 247 -14.46 -1.06 9.75
CA THR A 247 -14.88 -1.31 11.11
C THR A 247 -15.36 -0.03 11.77
N ALA A 248 -16.29 -0.17 12.70
CA ALA A 248 -16.77 0.87 13.60
C ALA A 248 -17.37 0.19 14.84
N VAL A 249 -17.56 0.92 15.93
CA VAL A 249 -18.16 0.38 17.15
C VAL A 249 -19.58 -0.12 16.87
N ASN A 250 -20.37 0.69 16.18
CA ASN A 250 -21.79 0.38 15.89
C ASN A 250 -21.93 -0.46 14.63
N LYS A 251 -22.69 -1.59 14.73
CA LYS A 251 -22.97 -2.49 13.60
C LYS A 251 -23.68 -1.79 12.43
N TYR A 252 -24.62 -0.90 12.72
CA TYR A 252 -25.37 -0.18 11.68
C TYR A 252 -24.45 0.80 10.94
N LEU A 253 -23.59 1.52 11.67
CA LEU A 253 -22.58 2.40 11.04
C LEU A 253 -21.64 1.62 10.14
N ARG A 254 -21.20 0.40 10.54
CA ARG A 254 -20.38 -0.46 9.66
C ARG A 254 -21.05 -0.75 8.33
N GLN A 255 -22.34 -1.09 8.36
CA GLN A 255 -23.11 -1.36 7.16
C GLN A 255 -23.28 -0.11 6.28
N ASP A 256 -23.53 1.04 6.90
CA ASP A 256 -23.66 2.32 6.22
C ASP A 256 -22.35 2.72 5.52
N LEU A 257 -21.22 2.57 6.19
CA LEU A 257 -19.88 2.81 5.64
C LEU A 257 -19.57 1.84 4.50
N ALA A 258 -19.96 0.57 4.63
CA ALA A 258 -19.80 -0.43 3.58
C ALA A 258 -20.63 -0.08 2.34
N ASN A 259 -21.88 0.38 2.50
CA ASN A 259 -22.72 0.83 1.40
C ASN A 259 -22.11 2.03 0.66
N ALA A 260 -21.59 3.03 1.39
CA ALA A 260 -20.90 4.17 0.80
C ALA A 260 -19.63 3.74 0.04
N PHE A 261 -18.84 2.82 0.59
CA PHE A 261 -17.67 2.24 -0.07
C PHE A 261 -18.04 1.49 -1.36
N HIS A 262 -19.07 0.63 -1.32
CA HIS A 262 -19.51 -0.10 -2.50
C HIS A 262 -20.04 0.82 -3.60
N LEU A 263 -20.74 1.90 -3.23
CA LEU A 263 -21.18 2.92 -4.18
C LEU A 263 -19.98 3.63 -4.83
N TRP A 264 -18.97 4.01 -4.04
CA TRP A 264 -17.74 4.58 -4.56
C TRP A 264 -17.04 3.61 -5.53
N LEU A 265 -16.84 2.36 -5.11
CA LEU A 265 -16.16 1.34 -5.90
C LEU A 265 -16.93 1.01 -7.21
N LEU A 266 -18.26 1.07 -7.17
CA LEU A 266 -19.11 0.88 -8.35
C LEU A 266 -18.91 2.00 -9.37
N ARG A 267 -18.67 3.22 -8.92
CA ARG A 267 -18.68 4.44 -9.76
C ARG A 267 -17.32 4.92 -10.22
N ILE A 268 -16.24 4.54 -9.53
CA ILE A 268 -14.88 5.03 -9.82
C ILE A 268 -14.40 4.74 -11.25
N GLY A 269 -14.91 3.70 -11.90
CA GLY A 269 -14.52 3.32 -13.25
C GLY A 269 -15.34 3.97 -14.38
N TYR A 270 -16.32 4.85 -14.06
CA TYR A 270 -17.17 5.50 -15.05
C TYR A 270 -16.65 6.89 -15.40
N LEU A 271 -16.98 7.37 -16.61
CA LEU A 271 -16.62 8.74 -17.05
C LEU A 271 -17.30 9.82 -16.20
N ASP A 272 -18.50 9.56 -15.73
CA ASP A 272 -19.31 10.39 -14.82
C ASP A 272 -19.11 10.03 -13.35
N GLN A 273 -17.90 9.63 -12.97
CA GLN A 273 -17.54 9.32 -11.59
C GLN A 273 -17.86 10.48 -10.63
N PRO A 274 -18.21 10.18 -9.36
CA PRO A 274 -18.53 11.22 -8.39
C PRO A 274 -17.32 12.10 -8.11
N LYS A 275 -17.57 13.41 -7.99
CA LYS A 275 -16.51 14.40 -7.65
C LYS A 275 -15.97 14.23 -6.23
N PHE A 276 -16.75 13.58 -5.36
CA PHE A 276 -16.43 13.35 -3.95
C PHE A 276 -16.68 11.90 -3.58
N TYR A 277 -16.02 11.44 -2.52
CA TYR A 277 -16.38 10.17 -1.90
C TYR A 277 -17.79 10.28 -1.34
N PRO A 278 -18.71 9.35 -1.68
CA PRO A 278 -20.11 9.45 -1.32
C PRO A 278 -20.31 9.49 0.21
N SER A 279 -21.18 10.38 0.68
CA SER A 279 -21.60 10.39 2.09
C SER A 279 -22.48 9.15 2.40
N VAL A 280 -22.51 8.81 3.70
CA VAL A 280 -23.40 7.76 4.21
C VAL A 280 -24.86 8.07 3.89
N ASP A 281 -25.28 9.33 4.06
CA ASP A 281 -26.65 9.76 3.82
C ASP A 281 -27.01 9.68 2.32
N TYR A 282 -26.10 10.07 1.44
CA TYR A 282 -26.29 9.91 0.01
C TYR A 282 -26.40 8.42 -0.38
N ALA A 283 -25.54 7.56 0.17
CA ALA A 283 -25.57 6.12 -0.11
C ALA A 283 -26.88 5.46 0.38
N LYS A 284 -27.44 5.90 1.52
CA LYS A 284 -28.73 5.41 2.04
C LYS A 284 -29.92 5.78 1.15
N GLN A 285 -29.89 6.95 0.54
CA GLN A 285 -30.97 7.43 -0.33
C GLN A 285 -30.89 6.83 -1.74
N LYS A 286 -29.74 6.22 -2.10
CA LYS A 286 -29.52 5.69 -3.43
C LYS A 286 -30.25 4.35 -3.63
N SER A 287 -31.13 4.31 -4.61
CA SER A 287 -31.70 3.04 -5.12
C SER A 287 -30.69 2.40 -6.08
N PHE A 288 -30.44 1.11 -5.90
CA PHE A 288 -29.57 0.33 -6.78
C PHE A 288 -30.40 -0.56 -7.69
N SER A 289 -30.06 -0.60 -8.97
CA SER A 289 -30.59 -1.58 -9.91
C SER A 289 -30.10 -2.99 -9.57
N SER A 290 -30.82 -4.02 -10.02
CA SER A 290 -30.43 -5.43 -9.82
C SER A 290 -29.00 -5.70 -10.32
N ARG A 291 -28.59 -5.09 -11.45
CA ARG A 291 -27.23 -5.21 -12.00
C ARG A 291 -26.17 -4.55 -11.11
N GLU A 292 -26.48 -3.42 -10.49
CA GLU A 292 -25.57 -2.75 -9.54
C GLU A 292 -25.41 -3.58 -8.26
N ILE A 293 -26.49 -4.14 -7.73
CA ILE A 293 -26.47 -5.05 -6.59
C ILE A 293 -25.61 -6.29 -6.89
N GLU A 294 -25.76 -6.89 -8.05
CA GLU A 294 -24.95 -8.02 -8.47
C GLU A 294 -23.46 -7.67 -8.52
N LYS A 295 -23.10 -6.53 -9.11
CA LYS A 295 -21.70 -6.04 -9.11
C LYS A 295 -21.18 -5.75 -7.71
N MET A 296 -21.98 -5.16 -6.84
CA MET A 296 -21.59 -4.93 -5.43
C MET A 296 -21.33 -6.26 -4.71
N ASN A 297 -22.17 -7.27 -4.93
CA ASN A 297 -21.99 -8.62 -4.38
C ASN A 297 -20.69 -9.28 -4.89
N GLN A 298 -20.38 -9.12 -6.17
CA GLN A 298 -19.10 -9.57 -6.75
C GLN A 298 -17.88 -8.87 -6.13
N HIS A 299 -18.04 -7.67 -5.57
CA HIS A 299 -16.98 -6.92 -4.92
C HIS A 299 -16.89 -7.16 -3.40
N ASN A 300 -17.83 -7.89 -2.79
CA ASN A 300 -17.84 -8.11 -1.34
C ASN A 300 -16.56 -8.78 -0.80
N HIS A 301 -15.89 -9.61 -1.59
CA HIS A 301 -14.65 -10.27 -1.19
C HIS A 301 -13.41 -9.35 -1.25
N ARG A 302 -13.54 -8.13 -1.81
CA ARG A 302 -12.47 -7.14 -1.87
C ARG A 302 -12.32 -6.32 -0.58
N VAL A 303 -13.29 -6.41 0.32
CA VAL A 303 -13.33 -5.63 1.57
C VAL A 303 -13.64 -6.51 2.76
N ILE A 304 -12.96 -6.26 3.86
CA ILE A 304 -13.18 -6.93 5.14
C ILE A 304 -14.06 -6.03 6.01
N VAL A 305 -15.31 -6.43 6.23
CA VAL A 305 -16.26 -5.70 7.09
C VAL A 305 -16.51 -6.51 8.36
N GLY A 306 -16.43 -5.86 9.53
CA GLY A 306 -16.66 -6.51 10.81
C GLY A 306 -16.40 -5.60 12.02
N SER A 307 -16.64 -6.10 13.23
CA SER A 307 -16.08 -5.50 14.44
C SER A 307 -14.54 -5.56 14.40
N ALA A 308 -13.86 -4.76 15.19
CA ALA A 308 -12.40 -4.74 15.19
C ALA A 308 -11.78 -6.12 15.47
N ASN A 309 -12.36 -6.89 16.40
CA ASN A 309 -11.88 -8.23 16.70
C ASN A 309 -12.08 -9.19 15.52
N GLU A 310 -13.25 -9.15 14.85
CA GLU A 310 -13.51 -9.96 13.65
C GLU A 310 -12.56 -9.61 12.52
N VAL A 311 -12.28 -8.31 12.31
CA VAL A 311 -11.33 -7.85 11.27
C VAL A 311 -9.92 -8.33 11.60
N ILE A 312 -9.43 -8.15 12.84
CA ILE A 312 -8.09 -8.61 13.25
C ILE A 312 -7.97 -10.13 13.13
N SER A 313 -8.98 -10.89 13.58
CA SER A 313 -8.99 -12.36 13.44
C SER A 313 -8.89 -12.78 11.96
N LYS A 314 -9.64 -12.11 11.08
CA LYS A 314 -9.60 -12.39 9.64
C LYS A 314 -8.26 -12.01 9.00
N LEU A 315 -7.66 -10.89 9.38
CA LEU A 315 -6.33 -10.49 8.91
C LEU A 315 -5.24 -11.48 9.37
N LYS A 316 -5.29 -11.94 10.62
CA LYS A 316 -4.40 -13.00 11.14
C LYS A 316 -4.57 -14.32 10.37
N GLY A 317 -5.81 -14.74 10.11
CA GLY A 317 -6.11 -15.89 9.26
C GLY A 317 -5.52 -15.75 7.85
N MET A 318 -5.68 -14.58 7.23
CA MET A 318 -5.10 -14.31 5.91
C MET A 318 -3.57 -14.33 5.92
N MET A 319 -2.91 -13.80 6.95
CA MET A 319 -1.44 -13.91 7.06
C MET A 319 -0.97 -15.37 7.03
N THR A 320 -1.63 -16.23 7.80
CA THR A 320 -1.29 -17.66 7.85
C THR A 320 -1.63 -18.36 6.53
N ASP A 321 -2.83 -18.13 5.99
CA ASP A 321 -3.34 -18.81 4.80
C ASP A 321 -2.53 -18.49 3.53
N PHE A 322 -2.03 -17.26 3.44
CA PHE A 322 -1.30 -16.76 2.28
C PHE A 322 0.22 -16.65 2.51
N ASP A 323 0.71 -16.97 3.72
CA ASP A 323 2.11 -16.83 4.08
C ASP A 323 2.61 -15.39 3.84
N VAL A 324 2.01 -14.42 4.56
CA VAL A 324 2.25 -12.98 4.44
C VAL A 324 2.90 -12.45 5.70
N ASP A 325 3.86 -11.54 5.59
CA ASP A 325 4.63 -11.00 6.72
C ASP A 325 4.00 -9.75 7.34
N GLU A 326 3.17 -9.02 6.57
CA GLU A 326 2.58 -7.75 6.98
C GLU A 326 1.24 -7.51 6.27
N MET A 327 0.25 -7.02 7.03
CA MET A 327 -1.04 -6.61 6.48
C MET A 327 -1.12 -5.09 6.36
N MET A 328 -1.37 -4.61 5.14
CA MET A 328 -1.55 -3.20 4.85
C MET A 328 -3.04 -2.90 4.68
N ILE A 329 -3.62 -2.23 5.66
CA ILE A 329 -5.05 -1.88 5.63
C ILE A 329 -5.30 -0.63 4.78
N GLN A 330 -6.43 -0.60 4.09
CA GLN A 330 -6.90 0.56 3.36
C GLN A 330 -8.15 1.10 4.08
N PRO A 331 -8.03 2.13 4.95
CA PRO A 331 -9.14 2.70 5.71
C PRO A 331 -9.95 3.67 4.84
N HIS A 332 -10.47 3.15 3.72
CA HIS A 332 -11.16 3.94 2.71
C HIS A 332 -12.67 4.01 3.00
N VAL A 333 -13.02 4.70 4.09
CA VAL A 333 -14.39 4.92 4.57
C VAL A 333 -14.72 6.41 4.61
N TYR A 334 -16.01 6.74 4.52
CA TYR A 334 -16.48 8.12 4.59
C TYR A 334 -16.26 8.74 5.97
N GLY A 335 -15.74 9.96 5.99
CA GLY A 335 -15.61 10.82 7.18
C GLY A 335 -14.26 10.66 7.89
N GLU A 336 -13.69 11.82 8.25
CA GLU A 336 -12.39 11.90 8.91
C GLU A 336 -12.40 11.15 10.26
N ASP A 337 -13.44 11.35 11.07
CA ASP A 337 -13.57 10.71 12.39
C ASP A 337 -13.74 9.20 12.27
N ASN A 338 -14.48 8.72 11.27
CA ASN A 338 -14.64 7.28 11.01
C ASN A 338 -13.30 6.64 10.61
N ARG A 339 -12.47 7.32 9.84
CA ARG A 339 -11.13 6.85 9.48
C ARG A 339 -10.21 6.80 10.70
N LYS A 340 -10.19 7.84 11.54
CA LYS A 340 -9.43 7.86 12.80
C LYS A 340 -9.90 6.75 13.75
N GLN A 341 -11.21 6.62 13.94
CA GLN A 341 -11.79 5.57 14.78
C GLN A 341 -11.43 4.17 14.28
N LEU A 342 -11.46 3.95 12.97
CA LEU A 342 -11.15 2.65 12.35
C LEU A 342 -9.73 2.20 12.73
N ILE A 343 -8.71 3.05 12.54
CA ILE A 343 -7.33 2.69 12.85
C ILE A 343 -7.09 2.55 14.36
N GLN A 344 -7.75 3.34 15.20
CA GLN A 344 -7.70 3.20 16.66
C GLN A 344 -8.29 1.88 17.14
N LEU A 345 -9.45 1.49 16.61
CA LEU A 345 -10.12 0.24 16.95
C LEU A 345 -9.28 -0.98 16.56
N LEU A 346 -8.67 -0.96 15.37
CA LEU A 346 -7.82 -2.07 14.91
C LEU A 346 -6.53 -2.16 15.71
N ALA A 347 -5.87 -1.05 16.01
CA ALA A 347 -4.69 -1.04 16.87
C ALA A 347 -5.02 -1.61 18.26
N THR A 348 -6.10 -1.14 18.88
CA THR A 348 -6.55 -1.63 20.20
C THR A 348 -6.87 -3.13 20.20
N ALA A 349 -7.57 -3.62 19.16
CA ALA A 349 -7.90 -5.03 19.03
C ALA A 349 -6.64 -5.90 18.81
N ASN A 350 -5.67 -5.39 18.03
CA ASN A 350 -4.41 -6.09 17.77
C ASN A 350 -3.56 -6.26 19.04
N PHE A 351 -3.57 -5.29 19.96
CA PHE A 351 -2.88 -5.36 21.24
C PHE A 351 -3.59 -6.26 22.29
N LYS A 352 -4.92 -6.35 22.26
CA LYS A 352 -5.70 -7.16 23.21
C LYS A 352 -5.62 -8.68 22.97
N HIS A 353 -5.15 -9.08 21.83
CA HIS A 353 -4.90 -10.49 21.50
C HIS A 353 -3.45 -10.92 21.86
N LYS A 354 -2.88 -10.30 22.90
CA LYS A 354 -1.64 -10.72 23.58
C LYS A 354 -1.87 -11.88 24.53
#